data_843b892c4c42ec6827e918f0e95a67bf
#
_entry.id   843b892c4c42ec6827e918f0e95a67bf
#
_cell.length_a   1.000
_cell.length_b   1.000
_cell.length_c   1.000
_cell.angle_alpha   90.00
_cell.angle_beta   90.00
_cell.angle_gamma   90.00
#
_symmetry.space_group_name_H-M   'P 1'
#
loop_
_entity.id
_entity.type
_entity.pdbx_description
1 polymer ?
#
loop_
_entity_poly.entity_id
_entity_poly.type
_entity_poly.pdbx_seq_one_letter_code
_entity_poly.pdbx_strand_id
1 'polypeptide(L)'
;MAVAKLLVVHHTPSPTMQEMLEAVLSGARTDEIEGVEVEVRPALSATASDVLAADGYILGTPANIGYMSGALKHFFDGVYYPCLEAAIGRPYALYVHGGSDTTGAVRSVETITAGLRWRRSREPLTVVGALDTAAREACWELGATVAATLADT
;
A
#
# COMPACT_ATOMS: atom_id res chain seq x y z
N MET A 1 25.94 -3.93 2.69
CA MET A 1 24.94 -3.87 1.61
C MET A 1 23.80 -2.96 2.02
N ALA A 2 23.33 -2.18 1.08
CA ALA A 2 22.17 -1.32 1.35
C ALA A 2 20.91 -2.19 1.50
N VAL A 3 20.10 -1.86 2.48
CA VAL A 3 18.81 -2.51 2.72
C VAL A 3 17.73 -1.66 2.06
N ALA A 4 16.89 -2.26 1.22
CA ALA A 4 15.74 -1.57 0.64
C ALA A 4 14.67 -1.36 1.73
N LYS A 5 13.93 -0.29 1.63
CA LYS A 5 12.86 0.01 2.59
C LYS A 5 11.51 0.00 1.90
N LEU A 6 10.59 -0.79 2.43
CA LEU A 6 9.19 -0.83 2.01
C LEU A 6 8.35 -0.10 3.05
N LEU A 7 7.61 0.90 2.62
CA LEU A 7 6.68 1.64 3.48
C LEU A 7 5.26 1.17 3.23
N VAL A 8 4.59 0.71 4.28
CA VAL A 8 3.17 0.36 4.24
C VAL A 8 2.38 1.48 4.89
N VAL A 9 1.54 2.15 4.10
CA VAL A 9 0.67 3.23 4.57
C VAL A 9 -0.76 2.73 4.53
N HIS A 10 -1.45 2.75 5.65
CA HIS A 10 -2.75 2.12 5.76
C HIS A 10 -3.75 2.94 6.57
N HIS A 11 -5.02 2.75 6.25
CA HIS A 11 -6.13 3.11 7.12
C HIS A 11 -6.93 1.85 7.41
N THR A 12 -7.00 1.45 8.67
CA THR A 12 -7.49 0.14 9.10
C THR A 12 -8.61 0.31 10.14
N PRO A 13 -9.82 0.69 9.68
CA PRO A 13 -10.91 1.01 10.61
C PRO A 13 -11.80 -0.19 10.98
N SER A 14 -11.51 -1.39 10.48
CA SER A 14 -12.37 -2.55 10.67
C SER A 14 -11.56 -3.82 10.93
N PRO A 15 -12.21 -4.87 11.51
CA PRO A 15 -11.54 -6.15 11.68
C PRO A 15 -11.09 -6.79 10.36
N THR A 16 -11.86 -6.65 9.28
CA THR A 16 -11.49 -7.17 7.96
C THR A 16 -10.22 -6.48 7.44
N MET A 17 -10.17 -5.16 7.54
CA MET A 17 -8.96 -4.42 7.12
C MET A 17 -7.76 -4.81 7.99
N GLN A 18 -7.97 -5.09 9.28
CA GLN A 18 -6.88 -5.52 10.16
C GLN A 18 -6.34 -6.88 9.72
N GLU A 19 -7.20 -7.82 9.37
CA GLU A 19 -6.77 -9.12 8.84
C GLU A 19 -6.00 -8.99 7.53
N MET A 20 -6.44 -8.10 6.66
CA MET A 20 -5.75 -7.84 5.40
C MET A 20 -4.35 -7.25 5.64
N LEU A 21 -4.26 -6.26 6.52
CA LEU A 21 -2.97 -5.66 6.88
C LEU A 21 -2.01 -6.69 7.46
N GLU A 22 -2.49 -7.53 8.38
CA GLU A 22 -1.66 -8.57 8.99
C GLU A 22 -1.13 -9.56 7.95
N ALA A 23 -1.97 -9.96 7.00
CA ALA A 23 -1.55 -10.86 5.92
C ALA A 23 -0.52 -10.21 5.00
N VAL A 24 -0.75 -8.96 4.63
CA VAL A 24 0.20 -8.19 3.80
C VAL A 24 1.55 -8.10 4.51
N LEU A 25 1.56 -7.75 5.78
CA LEU A 25 2.80 -7.62 6.56
C LEU A 25 3.50 -8.96 6.74
N SER A 26 2.75 -10.03 6.97
CA SER A 26 3.31 -11.37 7.07
C SER A 26 4.03 -11.76 5.78
N GLY A 27 3.43 -11.47 4.63
CA GLY A 27 4.08 -11.73 3.34
C GLY A 27 5.30 -10.87 3.11
N ALA A 28 5.20 -9.58 3.40
CA ALA A 28 6.32 -8.65 3.20
C ALA A 28 7.51 -8.97 4.12
N ARG A 29 7.25 -9.55 5.27
CA ARG A 29 8.27 -9.88 6.27
C ARG A 29 8.66 -11.36 6.27
N THR A 30 8.31 -12.10 5.23
CA THR A 30 8.68 -13.52 5.17
C THR A 30 10.20 -13.71 5.20
N ASP A 31 10.65 -14.72 5.92
CA ASP A 31 12.08 -15.03 6.04
C ASP A 31 12.72 -15.43 4.71
N GLU A 32 11.91 -15.78 3.73
CA GLU A 32 12.38 -16.13 2.40
C GLU A 32 12.93 -14.94 1.62
N ILE A 33 12.60 -13.72 2.04
CA ILE A 33 13.04 -12.49 1.36
C ILE A 33 13.97 -11.73 2.30
N GLU A 34 15.22 -11.54 1.86
CA GLU A 34 16.24 -10.83 2.62
C GLU A 34 16.49 -9.44 2.02
N GLY A 35 17.02 -8.53 2.82
CA GLY A 35 17.46 -7.22 2.35
C GLY A 35 16.35 -6.19 2.22
N VAL A 36 15.21 -6.41 2.86
CA VAL A 36 14.11 -5.45 2.87
C VAL A 36 13.68 -5.17 4.30
N GLU A 37 13.64 -3.91 4.66
CA GLU A 37 13.09 -3.44 5.93
C GLU A 37 11.67 -2.95 5.68
N VAL A 38 10.71 -3.43 6.45
CA VAL A 38 9.30 -3.06 6.30
C VAL A 38 8.91 -2.10 7.41
N GLU A 39 8.51 -0.89 7.03
CA GLU A 39 8.05 0.13 7.95
C GLU A 39 6.56 0.35 7.74
N VAL A 40 5.80 0.42 8.83
CA VAL A 40 4.33 0.52 8.79
C VAL A 40 3.91 1.83 9.44
N ARG A 41 3.07 2.60 8.75
CA ARG A 41 2.54 3.86 9.27
C ARG A 41 1.05 3.98 8.99
N PRO A 42 0.24 4.30 9.99
CA PRO A 42 -1.14 4.73 9.72
C PRO A 42 -1.13 5.96 8.82
N ALA A 43 -2.10 6.05 7.93
CA ALA A 43 -2.15 7.13 6.93
C ALA A 43 -2.10 8.54 7.55
N LEU A 44 -2.75 8.73 8.71
CA LEU A 44 -2.74 10.04 9.38
C LEU A 44 -1.40 10.39 10.02
N SER A 45 -0.51 9.40 10.20
CA SER A 45 0.81 9.62 10.82
C SER A 45 1.96 9.59 9.83
N ALA A 46 1.73 9.09 8.61
CA ALA A 46 2.78 8.98 7.60
C ALA A 46 3.15 10.36 7.06
N THR A 47 4.44 10.59 6.85
CA THR A 47 4.97 11.90 6.49
C THR A 47 5.73 11.86 5.17
N ALA A 48 6.04 13.04 4.63
CA ALA A 48 6.90 13.16 3.45
C ALA A 48 8.27 12.53 3.69
N SER A 49 8.82 12.66 4.89
CA SER A 49 10.10 12.03 5.23
C SER A 49 10.02 10.50 5.13
N ASP A 50 8.91 9.91 5.57
CA ASP A 50 8.70 8.47 5.45
C ASP A 50 8.69 8.04 3.97
N VAL A 51 8.00 8.79 3.13
CA VAL A 51 7.91 8.51 1.69
C VAL A 51 9.29 8.63 1.03
N LEU A 52 10.02 9.69 1.33
CA LEU A 52 11.32 9.94 0.72
C LEU A 52 12.36 8.89 1.13
N ALA A 53 12.26 8.37 2.34
CA ALA A 53 13.18 7.36 2.85
C ALA A 53 12.92 5.95 2.30
N ALA A 54 11.75 5.70 1.74
CA ALA A 54 11.38 4.36 1.26
C ALA A 54 11.66 4.19 -0.24
N ASP A 55 11.87 2.94 -0.64
CA ASP A 55 12.15 2.58 -2.03
C ASP A 55 10.89 2.10 -2.76
N GLY A 56 9.86 1.75 -2.02
CA GLY A 56 8.58 1.32 -2.56
C GLY A 56 7.49 1.39 -1.51
N TYR A 57 6.25 1.20 -1.95
CA TYR A 57 5.08 1.47 -1.11
C TYR A 57 4.01 0.40 -1.27
N ILE A 58 3.31 0.11 -0.16
CA ILE A 58 2.02 -0.59 -0.19
C ILE A 58 1.01 0.33 0.46
N LEU A 59 -0.11 0.54 -0.21
CA LEU A 59 -1.19 1.41 0.26
C LEU A 59 -2.41 0.55 0.57
N GLY A 60 -3.00 0.76 1.74
CA GLY A 60 -4.20 0.03 2.16
C GLY A 60 -5.31 0.99 2.57
N THR A 61 -6.51 0.82 2.01
CA THR A 61 -7.64 1.70 2.28
C THR A 61 -8.97 0.96 2.18
N PRO A 62 -9.95 1.29 3.03
CA PRO A 62 -11.32 0.90 2.73
C PRO A 62 -11.86 1.77 1.59
N ALA A 63 -12.89 1.28 0.90
CA ALA A 63 -13.67 2.07 -0.04
C ALA A 63 -14.76 2.80 0.73
N ASN A 64 -14.67 4.12 0.81
CA ASN A 64 -15.61 4.95 1.54
C ASN A 64 -16.34 5.87 0.57
N ILE A 65 -17.65 5.69 0.47
CA ILE A 65 -18.50 6.57 -0.35
C ILE A 65 -17.93 6.74 -1.76
N GLY A 66 -17.56 5.64 -2.41
CA GLY A 66 -17.06 5.66 -3.79
C GLY A 66 -15.64 6.23 -3.95
N TYR A 67 -14.85 6.29 -2.88
CA TYR A 67 -13.53 6.93 -2.89
C TYR A 67 -12.60 6.25 -1.88
N MET A 68 -11.30 6.59 -1.90
CA MET A 68 -10.40 6.17 -0.83
C MET A 68 -10.84 6.79 0.50
N SER A 69 -10.34 6.28 1.63
CA SER A 69 -10.63 6.88 2.93
C SER A 69 -10.09 8.30 3.01
N GLY A 70 -10.74 9.14 3.82
CA GLY A 70 -10.24 10.49 4.09
C GLY A 70 -8.85 10.48 4.71
N ALA A 71 -8.53 9.46 5.51
CA ALA A 71 -7.20 9.33 6.10
C ALA A 71 -6.11 9.14 5.03
N LEU A 72 -6.37 8.29 4.03
CA LEU A 72 -5.39 8.10 2.96
C LEU A 72 -5.30 9.35 2.08
N LYS A 73 -6.42 10.02 1.81
CA LYS A 73 -6.40 11.27 1.05
C LYS A 73 -5.60 12.35 1.81
N HIS A 74 -5.75 12.42 3.13
CA HIS A 74 -4.96 13.31 3.96
C HIS A 74 -3.46 13.04 3.81
N PHE A 75 -3.07 11.77 3.83
CA PHE A 75 -1.68 11.38 3.57
C PHE A 75 -1.20 11.94 2.22
N PHE A 76 -1.95 11.71 1.16
CA PHE A 76 -1.58 12.20 -0.17
C PHE A 76 -1.50 13.72 -0.22
N ASP A 77 -2.43 14.43 0.40
CA ASP A 77 -2.39 15.90 0.45
C ASP A 77 -1.11 16.40 1.11
N GLY A 78 -0.61 15.70 2.11
CA GLY A 78 0.62 16.09 2.82
C GLY A 78 1.90 15.75 2.09
N VAL A 79 1.91 14.71 1.26
CA VAL A 79 3.15 14.24 0.63
C VAL A 79 3.27 14.56 -0.86
N TYR A 80 2.17 14.93 -1.52
CA TYR A 80 2.13 15.06 -2.97
C TYR A 80 3.23 16.01 -3.50
N TYR A 81 3.20 17.25 -3.11
CA TYR A 81 4.18 18.23 -3.59
C TYR A 81 5.59 18.01 -3.06
N PRO A 82 5.79 17.73 -1.78
CA PRO A 82 7.15 17.45 -1.29
C PRO A 82 7.83 16.27 -1.96
N CYS A 83 7.06 15.26 -2.41
CA CYS A 83 7.63 14.03 -2.98
C CYS A 83 7.48 13.93 -4.50
N LEU A 84 6.94 14.96 -5.15
CA LEU A 84 6.53 14.91 -6.54
C LEU A 84 7.64 14.53 -7.52
N GLU A 85 8.85 14.97 -7.27
CA GLU A 85 9.99 14.70 -8.16
C GLU A 85 10.92 13.62 -7.62
N ALA A 86 11.03 13.52 -6.31
CA ALA A 86 12.03 12.65 -5.68
C ALA A 86 11.65 11.16 -5.71
N ALA A 87 10.37 10.84 -5.84
CA ALA A 87 9.88 9.46 -5.77
C ALA A 87 9.41 8.90 -7.12
N ILE A 88 9.77 9.54 -8.23
CA ILE A 88 9.39 9.10 -9.58
C ILE A 88 9.87 7.67 -9.84
N GLY A 89 8.96 6.82 -10.34
CA GLY A 89 9.26 5.46 -10.73
C GLY A 89 9.33 4.46 -9.59
N ARG A 90 9.16 4.89 -8.34
CA ARG A 90 9.16 3.95 -7.22
C ARG A 90 7.93 3.04 -7.30
N PRO A 91 8.10 1.73 -7.08
CA PRO A 91 6.98 0.79 -7.20
C PRO A 91 6.01 0.93 -6.05
N TYR A 92 4.72 0.71 -6.36
CA TYR A 92 3.70 0.64 -5.32
C TYR A 92 2.68 -0.44 -5.65
N ALA A 93 1.97 -0.90 -4.62
CA ALA A 93 0.82 -1.78 -4.75
C ALA A 93 -0.29 -1.28 -3.83
N LEU A 94 -1.52 -1.69 -4.13
CA LEU A 94 -2.72 -1.21 -3.45
C LEU A 94 -3.61 -2.38 -3.04
N TYR A 95 -4.11 -2.38 -1.81
CA TYR A 95 -5.19 -3.26 -1.42
C TYR A 95 -6.38 -2.44 -0.89
N VAL A 96 -7.58 -2.86 -1.26
CA VAL A 96 -8.83 -2.14 -0.94
C VAL A 96 -9.87 -3.13 -0.44
N HIS A 97 -10.58 -2.75 0.59
CA HIS A 97 -11.76 -3.49 1.06
C HIS A 97 -13.00 -2.61 0.96
N GLY A 98 -14.08 -3.16 0.44
CA GLY A 98 -15.37 -2.48 0.36
C GLY A 98 -16.53 -3.38 0.69
N GLY A 99 -17.65 -2.79 1.09
CA GLY A 99 -18.89 -3.53 1.35
C GLY A 99 -19.62 -3.93 0.08
N SER A 100 -19.49 -3.15 -0.99
CA SER A 100 -20.22 -3.41 -2.24
C SER A 100 -19.36 -3.13 -3.49
N ASP A 101 -18.70 -1.97 -3.57
CA ASP A 101 -17.97 -1.56 -4.77
C ASP A 101 -16.67 -0.90 -4.38
N THR A 102 -15.58 -1.30 -5.00
CA THR A 102 -14.24 -0.77 -4.75
C THR A 102 -13.70 0.08 -5.90
N THR A 103 -14.44 0.18 -7.00
CA THR A 103 -13.97 0.83 -8.24
C THR A 103 -13.54 2.28 -8.03
N GLY A 104 -14.35 3.06 -7.32
CA GLY A 104 -14.05 4.48 -7.09
C GLY A 104 -12.84 4.67 -6.19
N ALA A 105 -12.66 3.81 -5.19
CA ALA A 105 -11.49 3.86 -4.31
C ALA A 105 -10.20 3.57 -5.10
N VAL A 106 -10.20 2.52 -5.92
CA VAL A 106 -9.07 2.19 -6.77
C VAL A 106 -8.73 3.35 -7.70
N ARG A 107 -9.75 3.87 -8.40
CA ARG A 107 -9.56 4.98 -9.35
C ARG A 107 -8.99 6.23 -8.68
N SER A 108 -9.48 6.56 -7.49
CA SER A 108 -9.02 7.75 -6.77
C SER A 108 -7.55 7.64 -6.39
N VAL A 109 -7.09 6.47 -5.94
CA VAL A 109 -5.69 6.25 -5.63
C VAL A 109 -4.84 6.29 -6.90
N GLU A 110 -5.28 5.61 -7.96
CA GLU A 110 -4.52 5.56 -9.22
C GLU A 110 -4.35 6.92 -9.86
N THR A 111 -5.34 7.80 -9.75
CA THR A 111 -5.24 9.17 -10.25
C THR A 111 -4.10 9.91 -9.57
N ILE A 112 -3.98 9.78 -8.26
CA ILE A 112 -2.94 10.48 -7.49
C ILE A 112 -1.56 9.87 -7.73
N THR A 113 -1.46 8.54 -7.70
CA THR A 113 -0.17 7.87 -7.91
C THR A 113 0.35 8.07 -9.34
N ALA A 114 -0.55 8.18 -10.32
CA ALA A 114 -0.15 8.55 -11.68
C ALA A 114 0.43 9.96 -11.73
N GLY A 115 -0.16 10.90 -11.00
CA GLY A 115 0.38 12.26 -10.88
C GLY A 115 1.76 12.28 -10.21
N LEU A 116 1.96 11.44 -9.20
CA LEU A 116 3.25 11.25 -8.54
C LEU A 116 4.25 10.48 -9.40
N ARG A 117 3.80 9.88 -10.46
CA ARG A 117 4.58 9.02 -11.35
C ARG A 117 5.22 7.83 -10.62
N TRP A 118 4.49 7.28 -9.64
CA TRP A 118 4.85 6.01 -9.04
C TRP A 118 4.50 4.89 -10.02
N ARG A 119 5.24 3.80 -9.97
CA ARG A 119 5.04 2.68 -10.89
C ARG A 119 4.20 1.58 -10.23
N ARG A 120 3.05 1.29 -10.80
CA ARG A 120 2.23 0.18 -10.31
C ARG A 120 2.97 -1.14 -10.51
N SER A 121 3.26 -1.87 -9.42
CA SER A 121 4.02 -3.10 -9.49
C SER A 121 3.14 -4.33 -9.72
N ARG A 122 1.84 -4.25 -9.42
CA ARG A 122 0.89 -5.31 -9.68
C ARG A 122 -0.54 -4.77 -9.66
N GLU A 123 -1.50 -5.59 -10.12
CA GLU A 123 -2.91 -5.23 -10.11
C GLU A 123 -3.40 -4.89 -8.70
N PRO A 124 -4.29 -3.90 -8.55
CA PRO A 124 -4.91 -3.62 -7.26
C PRO A 124 -5.62 -4.86 -6.71
N LEU A 125 -5.42 -5.14 -5.44
CA LEU A 125 -6.12 -6.23 -4.76
C LEU A 125 -7.38 -5.66 -4.13
N THR A 126 -8.54 -6.17 -4.58
CA THR A 126 -9.82 -5.70 -4.07
C THR A 126 -10.60 -6.85 -3.44
N VAL A 127 -11.15 -6.60 -2.27
CA VAL A 127 -11.99 -7.57 -1.55
C VAL A 127 -13.31 -6.89 -1.24
N VAL A 128 -14.42 -7.51 -1.66
CA VAL A 128 -15.76 -7.03 -1.38
C VAL A 128 -16.41 -8.00 -0.39
N GLY A 129 -16.91 -7.47 0.73
CA GLY A 129 -17.53 -8.29 1.74
C GLY A 129 -16.57 -9.07 2.61
N ALA A 130 -16.91 -10.34 2.91
CA ALA A 130 -16.10 -11.16 3.80
C ALA A 130 -14.75 -11.54 3.21
N LEU A 131 -13.76 -11.63 4.07
CA LEU A 131 -12.40 -12.05 3.68
C LEU A 131 -12.33 -13.58 3.80
N ASP A 132 -12.25 -14.25 2.65
CA ASP A 132 -12.06 -15.71 2.62
C ASP A 132 -10.57 -16.07 2.63
N THR A 133 -10.30 -17.38 2.65
CA THR A 133 -8.92 -17.88 2.67
C THR A 133 -8.14 -17.44 1.43
N ALA A 134 -8.75 -17.51 0.25
CA ALA A 134 -8.10 -17.12 -1.00
C ALA A 134 -7.73 -15.64 -0.99
N ALA A 135 -8.62 -14.78 -0.50
CA ALA A 135 -8.35 -13.34 -0.40
C ALA A 135 -7.25 -13.05 0.62
N ARG A 136 -7.22 -13.78 1.72
CA ARG A 136 -6.15 -13.63 2.72
C ARG A 136 -4.79 -14.05 2.13
N GLU A 137 -4.75 -15.14 1.38
CA GLU A 137 -3.54 -15.58 0.70
C GLU A 137 -3.08 -14.56 -0.34
N ALA A 138 -4.02 -13.94 -1.06
CA ALA A 138 -3.70 -12.89 -2.03
C ALA A 138 -3.08 -11.67 -1.34
N CYS A 139 -3.53 -11.32 -0.15
CA CYS A 139 -2.92 -10.25 0.65
C CYS A 139 -1.47 -10.60 1.01
N TRP A 140 -1.23 -11.83 1.45
CA TRP A 140 0.11 -12.31 1.76
C TRP A 140 1.01 -12.23 0.53
N GLU A 141 0.54 -12.71 -0.61
CA GLU A 141 1.29 -12.68 -1.86
C GLU A 141 1.60 -11.25 -2.32
N LEU A 142 0.67 -10.32 -2.13
CA LEU A 142 0.90 -8.92 -2.46
C LEU A 142 2.09 -8.38 -1.67
N GLY A 143 2.11 -8.59 -0.36
CA GLY A 143 3.21 -8.16 0.49
C GLY A 143 4.54 -8.80 0.09
N ALA A 144 4.55 -10.11 -0.12
CA ALA A 144 5.75 -10.85 -0.49
C ALA A 144 6.28 -10.42 -1.86
N THR A 145 5.39 -10.23 -2.84
CA THR A 145 5.78 -9.84 -4.19
C THR A 145 6.43 -8.46 -4.23
N VAL A 146 5.86 -7.49 -3.53
CA VAL A 146 6.42 -6.14 -3.50
C VAL A 146 7.78 -6.15 -2.78
N ALA A 147 7.87 -6.85 -1.66
CA ALA A 147 9.14 -6.97 -0.94
C ALA A 147 10.21 -7.63 -1.83
N ALA A 148 9.87 -8.71 -2.52
CA ALA A 148 10.79 -9.39 -3.43
C ALA A 148 11.26 -8.47 -4.56
N THR A 149 10.37 -7.66 -5.11
CA THR A 149 10.71 -6.68 -6.15
C THR A 149 11.76 -5.68 -5.65
N LEU A 150 11.63 -5.23 -4.41
CA LEU A 150 12.58 -4.28 -3.83
C LEU A 150 13.92 -4.97 -3.47
N ALA A 151 13.87 -6.22 -3.04
CA ALA A 151 15.07 -6.98 -2.70
C ALA A 151 15.98 -7.21 -3.92
N ASP A 152 15.40 -7.27 -5.11
CA ASP A 152 16.11 -7.55 -6.35
C ASP A 152 16.76 -6.30 -6.97
N THR A 153 16.55 -5.13 -6.37
CA THR A 153 17.17 -3.87 -6.85
C THR A 153 18.38 -3.42 -5.99
#